data_629e3ab0f8982e3ce4cc7004e080a2c4
#
_entry.id   629e3ab0f8982e3ce4cc7004e080a2c4
#
_cell.length_a   1.000
_cell.length_b   1.000
_cell.length_c   1.000
_cell.angle_alpha   90.00
_cell.angle_beta   90.00
_cell.angle_gamma   90.00
#
_symmetry.space_group_name_H-M   'P 1'
#
loop_
_entity.id
_entity.type
_entity.pdbx_description
1 polymer ?
#
loop_
_entity_poly.entity_id
_entity_poly.type
_entity_poly.pdbx_seq_one_letter_code
_entity_poly.pdbx_strand_id
1 'polypeptide(L)'
;MKNILISFLILSLTSISCNENDTLFGKHGKVELYEIDQFETINNTDQIDEFSVITEKAPLLNYEDLLSYNSKEYKFEISEHGRQLFEEPPVKTGAFAIKVNGELIYTGYFVPGYSSRLWFYNVIDPLMIDFNGDCHVRRITLQGGNFPSYSDNRNDPRILEIFRKDRKLIE
;
A
#
# COMPACT_ATOMS: atom_id res chain seq x y z
N MET A 1 8.79 -16.36 -81.79
CA MET A 1 8.28 -16.99 -80.59
C MET A 1 8.86 -16.24 -79.40
N LYS A 2 8.05 -15.38 -78.76
CA LYS A 2 8.46 -14.50 -77.64
C LYS A 2 7.96 -15.13 -76.34
N ASN A 3 8.88 -15.53 -75.51
CA ASN A 3 8.58 -16.03 -74.15
C ASN A 3 8.36 -14.82 -73.22
N ILE A 4 7.14 -14.67 -72.70
CA ILE A 4 6.79 -13.68 -71.68
C ILE A 4 7.00 -14.37 -70.31
N LEU A 5 8.03 -13.92 -69.59
CA LEU A 5 8.26 -14.27 -68.19
C LEU A 5 7.39 -13.40 -67.31
N ILE A 6 6.35 -13.98 -66.72
CA ILE A 6 5.52 -13.32 -65.75
C ILE A 6 6.21 -13.53 -64.37
N SER A 7 6.77 -12.40 -63.86
CA SER A 7 7.38 -12.37 -62.54
C SER A 7 6.26 -12.14 -61.49
N PHE A 8 5.92 -13.15 -60.71
CA PHE A 8 5.02 -13.05 -59.57
C PHE A 8 5.74 -12.37 -58.41
N LEU A 9 5.46 -11.10 -58.19
CA LEU A 9 5.90 -10.38 -56.99
C LEU A 9 4.98 -10.74 -55.83
N ILE A 10 5.43 -11.66 -54.98
CA ILE A 10 4.75 -12.02 -53.72
C ILE A 10 5.01 -10.88 -52.73
N LEU A 11 4.03 -10.05 -52.51
CA LEU A 11 4.02 -9.02 -51.49
C LEU A 11 3.66 -9.67 -50.17
N SER A 12 4.67 -10.04 -49.39
CA SER A 12 4.47 -10.54 -47.99
C SER A 12 4.03 -9.38 -47.11
N LEU A 13 2.73 -9.27 -46.84
CA LEU A 13 2.20 -8.45 -45.78
C LEU A 13 2.64 -9.12 -44.42
N THR A 14 3.70 -8.62 -43.84
CA THR A 14 3.98 -8.85 -42.43
C THR A 14 2.94 -8.07 -41.62
N SER A 15 1.90 -8.75 -41.13
CA SER A 15 1.01 -8.22 -40.11
C SER A 15 1.83 -7.99 -38.85
N ILE A 16 2.25 -6.75 -38.63
CA ILE A 16 2.71 -6.30 -37.32
C ILE A 16 1.47 -6.33 -36.43
N SER A 17 1.35 -7.41 -35.66
CA SER A 17 0.42 -7.47 -34.55
C SER A 17 0.94 -6.53 -33.47
N CYS A 18 0.58 -5.26 -33.57
CA CYS A 18 0.60 -4.37 -32.41
C CYS A 18 -0.40 -4.91 -31.39
N ASN A 19 0.10 -5.51 -30.34
CA ASN A 19 -0.69 -5.77 -29.14
C ASN A 19 -0.93 -4.43 -28.45
N GLU A 20 -1.76 -3.57 -29.05
CA GLU A 20 -2.30 -2.35 -28.44
C GLU A 20 -3.39 -2.73 -27.43
N ASN A 21 -2.99 -3.37 -26.35
CA ASN A 21 -3.72 -3.35 -25.10
C ASN A 21 -2.99 -2.51 -24.03
N ASP A 22 -2.21 -1.53 -24.46
CA ASP A 22 -1.91 -0.37 -23.63
C ASP A 22 -3.16 0.52 -23.63
N THR A 23 -4.08 0.17 -22.74
CA THR A 23 -5.22 1.01 -22.38
C THR A 23 -4.69 2.41 -22.07
N LEU A 24 -5.24 3.40 -22.79
CA LEU A 24 -5.04 4.85 -22.59
C LEU A 24 -5.42 5.37 -21.19
N PHE A 25 -5.76 4.48 -20.29
CA PHE A 25 -5.88 4.72 -18.85
C PHE A 25 -4.56 4.29 -18.21
N GLY A 26 -3.69 5.26 -17.96
CA GLY A 26 -2.43 5.04 -17.24
C GLY A 26 -2.67 4.12 -16.04
N LYS A 27 -1.75 3.18 -15.84
CA LYS A 27 -1.76 2.19 -14.77
C LYS A 27 -2.24 2.86 -13.47
N HIS A 28 -3.44 2.50 -12.99
CA HIS A 28 -3.95 3.04 -11.74
C HIS A 28 -2.95 2.69 -10.65
N GLY A 29 -2.49 3.69 -9.94
CA GLY A 29 -1.62 3.47 -8.80
C GLY A 29 -2.35 2.65 -7.75
N LYS A 30 -1.60 1.87 -6.97
CA LYS A 30 -2.14 1.05 -5.88
C LYS A 30 -1.52 1.46 -4.56
N VAL A 31 -2.36 1.60 -3.55
CA VAL A 31 -1.95 1.68 -2.14
C VAL A 31 -2.32 0.35 -1.50
N GLU A 32 -1.39 -0.29 -0.84
CA GLU A 32 -1.57 -1.63 -0.29
C GLU A 32 -0.98 -1.69 1.11
N LEU A 33 -1.62 -2.43 2.02
CA LEU A 33 -1.13 -2.70 3.36
C LEU A 33 -0.62 -4.14 3.45
N TYR A 34 0.61 -4.30 3.93
CA TYR A 34 1.29 -5.58 4.10
C TYR A 34 1.56 -5.87 5.56
N GLU A 35 1.56 -7.13 5.96
CA GLU A 35 2.28 -7.59 7.14
C GLU A 35 3.78 -7.57 6.89
N ILE A 36 4.55 -7.24 7.93
CA ILE A 36 6.01 -7.35 7.90
C ILE A 36 6.41 -8.68 8.53
N ASP A 37 7.14 -9.49 7.76
CA ASP A 37 7.67 -10.79 8.22
C ASP A 37 8.94 -10.59 9.07
N GLN A 38 9.83 -9.69 8.65
CA GLN A 38 11.09 -9.40 9.34
C GLN A 38 11.43 -7.92 9.28
N PHE A 39 11.97 -7.40 10.36
CA PHE A 39 12.48 -6.04 10.45
C PHE A 39 13.46 -5.90 11.63
N GLU A 40 14.26 -4.84 11.58
CA GLU A 40 15.07 -4.35 12.70
C GLU A 40 14.54 -2.99 13.16
N THR A 41 14.87 -2.60 14.39
CA THR A 41 14.54 -1.27 14.91
C THR A 41 15.77 -0.39 15.03
N ILE A 42 15.59 0.92 14.88
CA ILE A 42 16.67 1.90 14.94
C ILE A 42 16.99 2.19 16.41
N ASN A 43 18.25 1.99 16.82
CA ASN A 43 18.79 2.40 18.13
C ASN A 43 17.93 1.95 19.33
N ASN A 44 17.36 0.76 19.31
CA ASN A 44 16.46 0.23 20.35
C ASN A 44 15.22 1.10 20.63
N THR A 45 14.76 1.85 19.62
CA THR A 45 13.48 2.57 19.66
C THR A 45 12.36 1.71 19.05
N ASP A 46 11.11 2.22 19.06
CA ASP A 46 10.01 1.57 18.32
C ASP A 46 10.06 1.89 16.80
N GLN A 47 10.97 2.73 16.35
CA GLN A 47 11.10 3.06 14.92
C GLN A 47 11.67 1.86 14.15
N ILE A 48 10.95 1.41 13.14
CA ILE A 48 11.40 0.35 12.22
C ILE A 48 12.43 0.94 11.25
N ASP A 49 13.53 0.22 11.05
CA ASP A 49 14.48 0.52 9.96
C ASP A 49 13.87 0.05 8.63
N GLU A 50 13.42 1.01 7.82
CA GLU A 50 12.76 0.75 6.54
C GLU A 50 13.62 -0.05 5.55
N PHE A 51 14.95 0.02 5.68
CA PHE A 51 15.88 -0.76 4.84
C PHE A 51 15.95 -2.24 5.24
N SER A 52 15.55 -2.59 6.45
CA SER A 52 15.55 -3.97 6.94
C SER A 52 14.22 -4.70 6.69
N VAL A 53 13.20 -3.99 6.21
CA VAL A 53 11.83 -4.51 6.10
C VAL A 53 11.71 -5.59 5.02
N ILE A 54 11.26 -6.76 5.43
CA ILE A 54 10.79 -7.85 4.56
C ILE A 54 9.30 -8.03 4.83
N THR A 55 8.46 -7.79 3.83
CA THR A 55 7.02 -7.98 3.95
C THR A 55 6.60 -9.36 3.47
N GLU A 56 5.41 -9.81 3.90
CA GLU A 56 4.76 -10.96 3.28
C GLU A 56 4.60 -10.75 1.76
N LYS A 57 4.47 -11.86 1.02
CA LYS A 57 4.40 -11.83 -0.45
C LYS A 57 3.12 -11.21 -0.99
N ALA A 58 2.01 -11.42 -0.27
CA ALA A 58 0.70 -10.87 -0.61
C ALA A 58 0.35 -9.72 0.35
N PRO A 59 -0.33 -8.69 -0.12
CA PRO A 59 -0.87 -7.66 0.77
C PRO A 59 -1.94 -8.24 1.69
N LEU A 60 -2.00 -7.74 2.92
CA LEU A 60 -3.10 -7.99 3.85
C LEU A 60 -4.36 -7.26 3.37
N LEU A 61 -4.23 -6.00 2.93
CA LEU A 61 -5.29 -5.25 2.27
C LEU A 61 -4.84 -4.80 0.90
N ASN A 62 -5.63 -5.16 -0.12
CA ASN A 62 -5.46 -4.65 -1.48
C ASN A 62 -6.07 -3.25 -1.61
N TYR A 63 -5.77 -2.56 -2.70
CA TYR A 63 -6.34 -1.24 -2.98
C TYR A 63 -7.87 -1.26 -3.10
N GLU A 64 -8.44 -2.36 -3.56
CA GLU A 64 -9.88 -2.58 -3.67
C GLU A 64 -10.56 -2.63 -2.31
N ASP A 65 -9.84 -3.07 -1.26
CA ASP A 65 -10.33 -3.09 0.12
C ASP A 65 -10.30 -1.71 0.78
N LEU A 66 -9.56 -0.75 0.22
CA LEU A 66 -9.48 0.62 0.69
C LEU A 66 -10.55 1.46 -0.02
N LEU A 67 -11.70 1.70 0.64
CA LEU A 67 -12.85 2.40 0.06
C LEU A 67 -12.62 3.90 -0.02
N SER A 68 -12.02 4.50 1.02
CA SER A 68 -11.68 5.92 1.08
C SER A 68 -10.46 6.16 1.97
N TYR A 69 -9.86 7.36 1.87
CA TYR A 69 -8.82 7.86 2.76
C TYR A 69 -9.13 9.26 3.25
N ASN A 70 -9.28 9.43 4.57
CA ASN A 70 -9.43 10.74 5.22
C ASN A 70 -8.04 11.26 5.63
N SER A 71 -7.55 12.28 4.91
CA SER A 71 -6.21 12.84 5.12
C SER A 71 -6.06 13.64 6.41
N LYS A 72 -7.15 14.21 6.96
CA LYS A 72 -7.12 14.94 8.24
C LYS A 72 -7.04 14.00 9.44
N GLU A 73 -7.69 12.84 9.32
CA GLU A 73 -7.76 11.85 10.40
C GLU A 73 -6.73 10.72 10.20
N TYR A 74 -6.04 10.67 9.05
CA TYR A 74 -5.13 9.56 8.68
C TYR A 74 -5.84 8.20 8.73
N LYS A 75 -7.05 8.14 8.20
CA LYS A 75 -7.93 7.00 8.32
C LYS A 75 -8.32 6.45 6.95
N PHE A 76 -8.17 5.14 6.78
CA PHE A 76 -8.75 4.41 5.66
C PHE A 76 -10.10 3.81 6.09
N GLU A 77 -11.09 3.92 5.24
CA GLU A 77 -12.32 3.15 5.33
C GLU A 77 -12.11 1.82 4.60
N ILE A 78 -12.46 0.73 5.26
CA ILE A 78 -12.16 -0.63 4.79
C ILE A 78 -13.45 -1.33 4.33
N SER A 79 -13.35 -2.09 3.23
CA SER A 79 -14.42 -2.94 2.73
C SER A 79 -14.81 -4.04 3.73
N GLU A 80 -15.99 -4.61 3.57
CA GLU A 80 -16.41 -5.76 4.39
C GLU A 80 -15.45 -6.96 4.23
N HIS A 81 -14.97 -7.23 3.02
CA HIS A 81 -13.95 -8.24 2.80
C HIS A 81 -12.66 -7.91 3.56
N GLY A 82 -12.20 -6.66 3.49
CA GLY A 82 -11.01 -6.21 4.23
C GLY A 82 -11.18 -6.34 5.75
N ARG A 83 -12.38 -6.07 6.30
CA ARG A 83 -12.67 -6.25 7.74
C ARG A 83 -12.51 -7.69 8.18
N GLN A 84 -13.05 -8.65 7.42
CA GLN A 84 -12.98 -10.08 7.73
C GLN A 84 -11.55 -10.59 7.87
N LEU A 85 -10.58 -9.96 7.23
CA LEU A 85 -9.16 -10.31 7.37
C LEU A 85 -8.57 -9.94 8.75
N PHE A 86 -9.31 -9.17 9.55
CA PHE A 86 -8.92 -8.77 10.92
C PHE A 86 -9.75 -9.46 12.02
N GLU A 87 -10.71 -10.32 11.69
CA GLU A 87 -11.49 -11.11 12.65
C GLU A 87 -10.59 -12.05 13.47
N GLU A 88 -9.53 -12.59 12.84
CA GLU A 88 -8.44 -13.24 13.56
C GLU A 88 -7.24 -12.30 13.59
N PRO A 89 -6.53 -12.15 14.75
CA PRO A 89 -5.40 -11.24 14.80
C PRO A 89 -4.37 -11.65 13.74
N PRO A 90 -4.12 -10.85 12.69
CA PRO A 90 -3.29 -11.26 11.55
C PRO A 90 -1.84 -11.16 11.90
N VAL A 91 -1.24 -11.40 12.97
CA VAL A 91 0.03 -10.74 13.16
C VAL A 91 1.09 -11.62 13.77
N LYS A 92 1.95 -12.20 12.91
CA LYS A 92 3.17 -12.87 13.34
C LYS A 92 4.13 -11.92 14.09
N THR A 93 4.33 -10.72 13.58
CA THR A 93 5.32 -9.76 14.12
C THR A 93 4.69 -8.55 14.78
N GLY A 94 3.41 -8.32 14.60
CA GLY A 94 2.72 -7.13 15.04
C GLY A 94 3.05 -5.86 14.25
N ALA A 95 3.68 -5.97 13.08
CA ALA A 95 4.09 -4.81 12.29
C ALA A 95 3.46 -4.81 10.89
N PHE A 96 3.25 -3.61 10.35
CA PHE A 96 2.71 -3.40 9.02
C PHE A 96 3.57 -2.45 8.18
N ALA A 97 3.39 -2.53 6.87
CA ALA A 97 3.96 -1.63 5.87
C ALA A 97 2.87 -1.12 4.93
N ILE A 98 2.87 0.19 4.65
CA ILE A 98 2.10 0.78 3.56
C ILE A 98 3.01 0.93 2.36
N LYS A 99 2.57 0.40 1.22
CA LYS A 99 3.26 0.49 -0.06
C LYS A 99 2.42 1.20 -1.10
N VAL A 100 3.09 1.94 -1.98
CA VAL A 100 2.50 2.52 -3.20
C VAL A 100 3.20 1.91 -4.39
N ASN A 101 2.47 1.19 -5.23
CA ASN A 101 3.02 0.50 -6.41
C ASN A 101 4.19 -0.45 -6.07
N GLY A 102 4.16 -1.06 -4.89
CA GLY A 102 5.20 -1.94 -4.37
C GLY A 102 6.36 -1.22 -3.66
N GLU A 103 6.42 0.12 -3.70
CA GLU A 103 7.42 0.91 -2.98
C GLU A 103 6.97 1.19 -1.55
N LEU A 104 7.84 0.95 -0.57
CA LEU A 104 7.58 1.21 0.85
C LEU A 104 7.45 2.72 1.09
N ILE A 105 6.39 3.13 1.78
CA ILE A 105 6.12 4.53 2.12
C ILE A 105 6.33 4.78 3.61
N TYR A 106 5.73 3.95 4.44
CA TYR A 106 5.91 3.99 5.89
C TYR A 106 5.53 2.67 6.53
N THR A 107 5.96 2.51 7.78
CA THR A 107 5.73 1.33 8.60
C THR A 107 5.05 1.70 9.91
N GLY A 108 4.59 0.68 10.65
CA GLY A 108 4.02 0.82 11.97
C GLY A 108 3.72 -0.53 12.61
N TYR A 109 2.97 -0.49 13.72
CA TYR A 109 2.60 -1.69 14.47
C TYR A 109 1.09 -1.85 14.57
N PHE A 110 0.64 -3.09 14.55
CA PHE A 110 -0.70 -3.44 14.99
C PHE A 110 -0.72 -3.53 16.51
N VAL A 111 -1.45 -2.64 17.14
CA VAL A 111 -1.49 -2.52 18.62
C VAL A 111 -2.95 -2.52 19.08
N PRO A 112 -3.46 -3.64 19.59
CA PRO A 112 -4.81 -3.70 20.16
C PRO A 112 -4.99 -2.68 21.28
N GLY A 113 -6.18 -2.07 21.35
CA GLY A 113 -6.49 -1.00 22.30
C GLY A 113 -6.35 -1.40 23.78
N TYR A 114 -6.35 -2.69 24.10
CA TYR A 114 -6.10 -3.20 25.46
C TYR A 114 -4.60 -3.39 25.78
N SER A 115 -3.70 -3.10 24.83
CA SER A 115 -2.25 -3.22 25.09
C SER A 115 -1.81 -2.22 26.16
N SER A 116 -1.14 -2.71 27.19
CA SER A 116 -0.55 -1.87 28.25
C SER A 116 0.78 -1.24 27.86
N ARG A 117 1.39 -1.66 26.75
CA ARG A 117 2.63 -1.08 26.23
C ARG A 117 2.32 0.19 25.45
N LEU A 118 3.04 1.27 25.74
CA LEU A 118 3.06 2.47 24.93
C LEU A 118 4.05 2.29 23.77
N TRP A 119 3.57 2.51 22.56
CA TRP A 119 4.37 2.43 21.33
C TRP A 119 4.56 3.85 20.79
N PHE A 120 5.80 4.26 20.62
CA PHE A 120 6.15 5.60 20.12
C PHE A 120 6.45 5.55 18.63
N TYR A 121 5.46 5.18 17.82
CA TYR A 121 5.54 5.09 16.36
C TYR A 121 4.14 5.15 15.74
N ASN A 122 4.01 4.82 14.45
CA ASN A 122 2.70 4.66 13.83
C ASN A 122 2.03 3.39 14.35
N VAL A 123 0.76 3.46 14.70
CA VAL A 123 0.00 2.31 15.19
C VAL A 123 -1.37 2.24 14.55
N ILE A 124 -1.82 1.02 14.32
CA ILE A 124 -3.19 0.68 13.93
C ILE A 124 -3.75 -0.23 15.03
N ASP A 125 -4.99 0.03 15.46
CA ASP A 125 -5.71 -0.87 16.34
C ASP A 125 -6.52 -1.85 15.50
N PRO A 126 -6.14 -3.14 15.41
CA PRO A 126 -6.81 -4.11 14.57
C PRO A 126 -8.25 -4.40 15.04
N LEU A 127 -8.56 -4.25 16.33
CA LEU A 127 -9.91 -4.43 16.84
C LEU A 127 -10.88 -3.36 16.34
N MET A 128 -10.39 -2.15 16.08
CA MET A 128 -11.23 -1.07 15.55
C MET A 128 -11.57 -1.31 14.07
N ILE A 129 -10.69 -1.98 13.33
CA ILE A 129 -10.97 -2.40 11.94
C ILE A 129 -12.07 -3.44 11.94
N ASP A 130 -11.95 -4.47 12.76
CA ASP A 130 -12.98 -5.52 12.89
C ASP A 130 -14.32 -4.92 13.34
N PHE A 131 -14.33 -4.04 14.34
CA PHE A 131 -15.55 -3.51 14.94
C PHE A 131 -16.33 -2.55 14.01
N ASN A 132 -15.66 -1.63 13.30
CA ASN A 132 -16.33 -0.58 12.54
C ASN A 132 -15.75 -0.31 11.15
N GLY A 133 -14.74 -1.06 10.70
CA GLY A 133 -14.07 -0.90 9.41
C GLY A 133 -13.14 0.32 9.32
N ASP A 134 -12.82 0.96 10.44
CA ASP A 134 -11.97 2.15 10.48
C ASP A 134 -10.49 1.79 10.71
N CYS A 135 -9.69 1.82 9.66
CA CYS A 135 -8.24 1.66 9.76
C CYS A 135 -7.57 3.01 10.01
N HIS A 136 -7.54 3.42 11.28
CA HIS A 136 -6.95 4.69 11.70
C HIS A 136 -5.46 4.50 12.03
N VAL A 137 -4.58 5.12 11.24
CA VAL A 137 -3.13 5.13 11.49
C VAL A 137 -2.79 6.26 12.45
N ARG A 138 -2.78 5.96 13.73
CA ARG A 138 -2.42 6.90 14.79
C ARG A 138 -0.90 7.01 14.90
N ARG A 139 -0.40 8.19 15.21
CA ARG A 139 0.99 8.41 15.55
C ARG A 139 1.10 8.83 17.01
N ILE A 140 1.81 8.03 17.79
CA ILE A 140 2.05 8.30 19.19
C ILE A 140 3.46 8.87 19.33
N THR A 141 3.56 10.10 19.84
CA THR A 141 4.81 10.80 20.08
C THR A 141 4.86 11.28 21.52
N LEU A 142 6.04 11.26 22.15
CA LEU A 142 6.25 11.92 23.44
C LEU A 142 6.58 13.40 23.22
N GLN A 143 5.83 14.27 23.90
CA GLN A 143 6.18 15.69 23.96
C GLN A 143 7.33 15.88 24.96
N GLY A 144 8.42 16.51 24.52
CA GLY A 144 9.51 16.98 25.40
C GLY A 144 10.70 16.04 25.61
N GLY A 145 10.83 14.94 24.86
CA GLY A 145 12.00 14.06 24.87
C GLY A 145 12.88 14.25 23.63
N ASN A 146 14.19 13.93 23.75
CA ASN A 146 15.12 13.78 22.63
C ASN A 146 14.81 12.48 21.84
N PHE A 147 13.56 12.30 21.39
CA PHE A 147 13.22 11.19 20.51
C PHE A 147 13.57 11.56 19.07
N PRO A 148 14.11 10.62 18.29
CA PRO A 148 14.37 10.88 16.88
C PRO A 148 13.07 11.32 16.20
N SER A 149 13.07 12.52 15.60
CA SER A 149 11.97 12.96 14.77
C SER A 149 12.10 12.24 13.45
N TYR A 150 11.22 11.27 13.20
CA TYR A 150 11.06 10.66 11.89
C TYR A 150 9.95 11.38 11.12
N SER A 151 10.09 11.43 9.80
CA SER A 151 9.13 12.09 8.92
C SER A 151 7.73 11.45 9.05
N ASP A 152 6.71 12.29 8.99
CA ASP A 152 5.33 11.82 8.92
C ASP A 152 4.93 11.58 7.47
N ASN A 153 5.01 10.34 7.03
CA ASN A 153 4.72 9.95 5.65
C ASN A 153 3.28 9.43 5.47
N ARG A 154 2.40 9.57 6.48
CA ARG A 154 1.00 9.11 6.36
C ARG A 154 0.24 9.85 5.24
N ASN A 155 0.56 11.11 5.02
CA ASN A 155 0.06 11.91 3.89
C ASN A 155 1.09 12.07 2.77
N ASP A 156 1.85 11.01 2.47
CA ASP A 156 2.76 11.03 1.31
C ASP A 156 1.99 11.44 0.04
N PRO A 157 2.53 12.36 -0.76
CA PRO A 157 1.87 12.85 -1.97
C PRO A 157 1.38 11.76 -2.92
N ARG A 158 2.09 10.62 -3.00
CA ARG A 158 1.73 9.48 -3.84
C ARG A 158 0.44 8.80 -3.38
N ILE A 159 0.24 8.68 -2.05
CA ILE A 159 -1.02 8.18 -1.48
C ILE A 159 -2.16 9.12 -1.83
N LEU A 160 -1.99 10.41 -1.52
CA LEU A 160 -3.03 11.42 -1.74
C LEU A 160 -3.43 11.52 -3.22
N GLU A 161 -2.46 11.46 -4.14
CA GLU A 161 -2.71 11.54 -5.58
C GLU A 161 -3.57 10.37 -6.07
N ILE A 162 -3.27 9.12 -5.64
CA ILE A 162 -4.03 7.94 -6.02
C ILE A 162 -5.48 8.06 -5.54
N PHE A 163 -5.70 8.34 -4.25
CA PHE A 163 -7.04 8.46 -3.70
C PHE A 163 -7.82 9.64 -4.29
N ARG A 164 -7.15 10.76 -4.60
CA ARG A 164 -7.78 11.93 -5.25
C ARG A 164 -8.20 11.59 -6.69
N LYS A 165 -7.33 10.95 -7.47
CA LYS A 165 -7.61 10.53 -8.84
C LYS A 165 -8.83 9.62 -8.92
N ASP A 166 -8.96 8.71 -7.96
CA ASP A 166 -10.04 7.74 -7.90
C ASP A 166 -11.28 8.25 -7.13
N ARG A 167 -11.28 9.53 -6.71
CA ARG A 167 -12.37 10.19 -5.96
C ARG A 167 -12.67 9.50 -4.61
N LYS A 168 -11.66 8.89 -4.03
CA LYS A 168 -11.70 8.22 -2.73
C LYS A 168 -11.05 9.06 -1.61
N LEU A 169 -10.47 10.25 -1.91
CA LEU A 169 -9.86 11.14 -0.92
C LEU A 169 -10.89 12.01 -0.24
N ILE A 170 -10.84 12.05 1.09
CA ILE A 170 -11.59 12.95 1.98
C ILE A 170 -10.60 13.94 2.59
N GLU A 171 -10.81 15.27 2.32
CA GLU A 171 -9.94 16.37 2.78
C GLU A 171 -10.64 17.26 3.81
#